data_7d679dc6fc4e236cceb0bc3db5549416
#
_entry.id   7d679dc6fc4e236cceb0bc3db5549416
#
_cell.length_a   1.000
_cell.length_b   1.000
_cell.length_c   1.000
_cell.angle_alpha   90.00
_cell.angle_beta   90.00
_cell.angle_gamma   90.00
#
_symmetry.space_group_name_H-M   'P 1'
#
loop_
_entity.id
_entity.type
_entity.pdbx_description
1 polymer ?
#
loop_
_entity_poly.entity_id
_entity_poly.type
_entity_poly.pdbx_seq_one_letter_code
_entity_poly.pdbx_strand_id
1 'polypeptide(L)'
;HSNGLDPDYIGGELGKAMKEAGIAGDVGLATGYVVRFTNGLVVYLSGDTGITADQDLVVRGHYGAKLAVMNIGDTFTTGPSEAAYVINDLVKPASVIASHANEVGTVGGKVRPGSRTEAFVKAVKVPVHIPLSGKTMEFDASGKCTSGC
;
A
#
# COMPACT_ATOMS: atom_id res chain seq x y z
N HIS A 1 0.65 -5.94 -7.69
CA HIS A 1 1.39 -6.73 -8.63
C HIS A 1 2.77 -7.00 -8.06
N SER A 2 2.92 -8.05 -7.24
CA SER A 2 4.26 -8.56 -7.04
C SER A 2 4.70 -9.08 -8.40
N ASN A 3 5.64 -8.41 -9.02
CA ASN A 3 6.38 -8.98 -10.13
C ASN A 3 6.97 -10.29 -9.63
N GLY A 4 7.15 -11.28 -10.50
CA GLY A 4 7.74 -12.55 -10.13
C GLY A 4 9.00 -12.35 -9.28
N LEU A 5 9.26 -13.25 -8.35
CA LEU A 5 10.47 -13.21 -7.54
C LEU A 5 11.69 -13.32 -8.44
N ASP A 6 12.54 -12.29 -8.40
CA ASP A 6 13.86 -12.37 -9.02
C ASP A 6 14.62 -13.57 -8.40
N PRO A 7 15.21 -14.46 -9.21
CA PRO A 7 15.99 -15.59 -8.72
C PRO A 7 17.07 -15.22 -7.70
N ASP A 8 17.60 -13.99 -7.74
CA ASP A 8 18.59 -13.51 -6.77
C ASP A 8 18.03 -13.43 -5.34
N TYR A 9 16.70 -13.30 -5.16
CA TYR A 9 16.04 -13.35 -3.85
C TYR A 9 15.74 -14.77 -3.35
N ILE A 10 15.70 -15.76 -4.25
CA ILE A 10 15.49 -17.16 -3.87
C ILE A 10 16.76 -17.72 -3.25
N GLY A 11 17.93 -17.30 -3.75
CA GLY A 11 19.23 -17.71 -3.26
C GLY A 11 19.56 -19.18 -3.50
N GLY A 12 20.76 -19.59 -3.10
CA GLY A 12 21.24 -20.96 -3.18
C GLY A 12 21.27 -21.54 -4.61
N GLU A 13 21.39 -22.88 -4.72
CA GLU A 13 21.44 -23.56 -6.01
C GLU A 13 20.17 -23.43 -6.81
N LEU A 14 19.01 -23.32 -6.17
CA LEU A 14 17.74 -23.15 -6.87
C LEU A 14 17.67 -21.78 -7.57
N GLY A 15 18.00 -20.70 -6.86
CA GLY A 15 18.04 -19.36 -7.45
C GLY A 15 19.03 -19.27 -8.62
N LYS A 16 20.20 -19.89 -8.47
CA LYS A 16 21.20 -19.98 -9.55
C LYS A 16 20.66 -20.71 -10.78
N ALA A 17 20.08 -21.88 -10.60
CA ALA A 17 19.51 -22.68 -11.68
C ALA A 17 18.36 -21.93 -12.40
N MET A 18 17.50 -21.24 -11.65
CA MET A 18 16.41 -20.44 -12.20
C MET A 18 16.96 -19.27 -13.03
N LYS A 19 17.99 -18.58 -12.53
CA LYS A 19 18.65 -17.48 -13.23
C LYS A 19 19.29 -17.94 -14.54
N GLU A 20 20.00 -19.06 -14.51
CA GLU A 20 20.60 -19.67 -15.70
C GLU A 20 19.56 -20.10 -16.73
N ALA A 21 18.40 -20.56 -16.28
CA ALA A 21 17.29 -20.95 -17.14
C ALA A 21 16.41 -19.75 -17.60
N GLY A 22 16.66 -18.53 -17.12
CA GLY A 22 15.85 -17.35 -17.40
C GLY A 22 14.44 -17.42 -16.81
N ILE A 23 14.27 -18.14 -15.69
CA ILE A 23 12.98 -18.36 -15.03
C ILE A 23 12.90 -17.47 -13.80
N ALA A 24 11.82 -16.66 -13.68
CA ALA A 24 11.46 -15.97 -12.45
C ALA A 24 10.53 -16.84 -11.59
N GLY A 25 10.63 -16.69 -10.27
CA GLY A 25 9.67 -17.32 -9.36
C GLY A 25 8.32 -16.62 -9.42
N ASP A 26 7.23 -17.38 -9.34
CA ASP A 26 5.88 -16.84 -9.20
C ASP A 26 5.34 -17.21 -7.81
N VAL A 27 4.93 -16.21 -7.03
CA VAL A 27 4.32 -16.39 -5.71
C VAL A 27 2.79 -16.23 -5.74
N GLY A 28 2.22 -16.25 -6.93
CA GLY A 28 0.80 -16.07 -7.16
C GLY A 28 0.39 -14.60 -7.38
N LEU A 29 -0.91 -14.40 -7.59
CA LEU A 29 -1.46 -13.09 -7.83
C LEU A 29 -1.50 -12.26 -6.54
N ALA A 30 -0.99 -11.05 -6.60
CA ALA A 30 -1.18 -10.08 -5.52
C ALA A 30 -2.69 -9.80 -5.37
N THR A 31 -3.18 -9.91 -4.14
CA THR A 31 -4.61 -9.76 -3.84
C THR A 31 -4.84 -8.56 -2.94
N GLY A 32 -5.67 -7.64 -3.40
CA GLY A 32 -6.24 -6.56 -2.60
C GLY A 32 -7.71 -6.83 -2.30
N TYR A 33 -8.26 -6.11 -1.34
CA TYR A 33 -9.67 -6.24 -0.92
C TYR A 33 -10.36 -4.88 -0.93
N VAL A 34 -11.62 -4.88 -1.33
CA VAL A 34 -12.51 -3.75 -1.11
C VAL A 34 -13.56 -4.17 -0.09
N VAL A 35 -13.62 -3.49 1.03
CA VAL A 35 -14.53 -3.78 2.14
C VAL A 35 -15.53 -2.64 2.26
N ARG A 36 -16.82 -2.98 2.26
CA ARG A 36 -17.90 -2.04 2.57
C ARG A 36 -18.38 -2.29 4.00
N PHE A 37 -18.24 -1.29 4.85
CA PHE A 37 -18.68 -1.33 6.24
C PHE A 37 -20.17 -0.97 6.37
N THR A 38 -20.77 -1.33 7.50
CA THR A 38 -22.20 -1.08 7.79
C THR A 38 -22.56 0.40 7.88
N ASN A 39 -21.59 1.27 8.22
CA ASN A 39 -21.77 2.72 8.19
C ASN A 39 -21.68 3.32 6.77
N GLY A 40 -21.49 2.49 5.73
CA GLY A 40 -21.37 2.93 4.35
C GLY A 40 -19.94 3.25 3.89
N LEU A 41 -18.95 3.24 4.77
CA LEU A 41 -17.55 3.43 4.39
C LEU A 41 -17.08 2.30 3.47
N VAL A 42 -16.45 2.67 2.36
CA VAL A 42 -15.78 1.72 1.45
C VAL A 42 -14.28 1.90 1.59
N VAL A 43 -13.59 0.84 1.94
CA VAL A 43 -12.14 0.82 2.19
C VAL A 43 -11.45 -0.09 1.18
N TYR A 44 -10.37 0.38 0.59
CA TYR A 44 -9.43 -0.42 -0.18
C TYR A 44 -8.25 -0.86 0.68
N LEU A 45 -8.01 -2.14 0.77
CA LEU A 45 -6.84 -2.75 1.40
C LEU A 45 -5.96 -3.28 0.27
N SER A 46 -4.82 -2.63 0.01
CA SER A 46 -3.99 -2.96 -1.15
C SER A 46 -3.38 -4.36 -1.09
N GLY A 47 -3.13 -4.88 0.12
CA GLY A 47 -2.22 -6.01 0.26
C GLY A 47 -0.84 -5.68 -0.30
N ASP A 48 -0.07 -6.67 -0.61
CA ASP A 48 1.28 -6.55 -1.17
C ASP A 48 1.20 -6.47 -2.71
N THR A 49 0.75 -5.32 -3.23
CA THR A 49 0.54 -5.10 -4.65
C THR A 49 1.45 -4.03 -5.23
N GLY A 50 1.60 -4.05 -6.55
CA GLY A 50 2.17 -2.97 -7.35
C GLY A 50 1.07 -2.05 -7.91
N ILE A 51 1.39 -1.33 -8.98
CA ILE A 51 0.44 -0.52 -9.74
C ILE A 51 -0.36 -1.45 -10.65
N THR A 52 -1.69 -1.36 -10.61
CA THR A 52 -2.60 -2.12 -11.46
C THR A 52 -3.73 -1.25 -12.01
N ALA A 53 -4.24 -1.59 -13.19
CA ALA A 53 -5.40 -0.91 -13.78
C ALA A 53 -6.67 -1.04 -12.92
N ASP A 54 -6.78 -2.12 -12.14
CA ASP A 54 -7.92 -2.36 -11.26
C ASP A 54 -8.06 -1.30 -10.17
N GLN A 55 -6.96 -0.66 -9.78
CA GLN A 55 -6.98 0.42 -8.79
C GLN A 55 -7.79 1.63 -9.28
N ASP A 56 -7.77 1.91 -10.58
CA ASP A 56 -8.59 2.94 -11.21
C ASP A 56 -9.99 2.42 -11.58
N LEU A 57 -10.06 1.36 -12.37
CA LEU A 57 -11.31 0.91 -12.96
C LEU A 57 -12.25 0.24 -11.95
N VAL A 58 -11.71 -0.56 -11.05
CA VAL A 58 -12.48 -1.37 -10.10
C VAL A 58 -12.58 -0.67 -8.76
N VAL A 59 -11.44 -0.38 -8.12
CA VAL A 59 -11.43 0.17 -6.76
C VAL A 59 -12.09 1.55 -6.71
N ARG A 60 -11.69 2.44 -7.61
CA ARG A 60 -12.29 3.78 -7.72
C ARG A 60 -13.59 3.75 -8.51
N GLY A 61 -13.55 3.23 -9.75
CA GLY A 61 -14.63 3.36 -10.71
C GLY A 61 -15.87 2.57 -10.34
N HIS A 62 -15.71 1.33 -9.85
CA HIS A 62 -16.84 0.46 -9.51
C HIS A 62 -17.24 0.57 -8.03
N TYR A 63 -16.27 0.50 -7.11
CA TYR A 63 -16.56 0.48 -5.68
C TYR A 63 -16.55 1.85 -5.01
N GLY A 64 -15.84 2.83 -5.55
CA GLY A 64 -15.77 4.19 -5.01
C GLY A 64 -15.13 4.27 -3.64
N ALA A 65 -13.99 3.59 -3.44
CA ALA A 65 -13.27 3.56 -2.17
C ALA A 65 -12.96 4.97 -1.65
N LYS A 66 -13.27 5.22 -0.39
CA LYS A 66 -13.11 6.52 0.29
C LYS A 66 -11.90 6.55 1.22
N LEU A 67 -11.47 5.41 1.71
CA LEU A 67 -10.26 5.22 2.50
C LEU A 67 -9.42 4.15 1.83
N ALA A 68 -8.11 4.33 1.78
CA ALA A 68 -7.17 3.29 1.33
C ALA A 68 -6.20 2.94 2.45
N VAL A 69 -5.86 1.66 2.57
CA VAL A 69 -4.71 1.17 3.33
C VAL A 69 -3.69 0.71 2.29
N MET A 70 -2.61 1.50 2.12
CA MET A 70 -1.69 1.36 1.01
C MET A 70 -0.31 0.91 1.46
N ASN A 71 0.21 -0.14 0.85
CA ASN A 71 1.59 -0.60 1.03
C ASN A 71 2.58 0.42 0.45
N ILE A 72 3.68 0.65 1.16
CA ILE A 72 4.74 1.59 0.78
C ILE A 72 6.16 0.98 0.93
N GLY A 73 6.24 -0.36 0.92
CA GLY A 73 7.40 -1.10 1.38
C GLY A 73 8.55 -1.23 0.40
N ASP A 74 8.31 -0.95 -0.89
CA ASP A 74 9.29 -1.10 -1.96
C ASP A 74 9.76 -2.56 -2.17
N THR A 75 10.70 -2.78 -3.06
CA THR A 75 11.30 -4.06 -3.45
C THR A 75 10.34 -5.02 -4.14
N PHE A 76 9.29 -5.50 -3.50
CA PHE A 76 8.30 -6.46 -4.05
C PHE A 76 6.92 -5.85 -4.26
N THR A 77 6.71 -4.63 -3.77
CA THR A 77 5.44 -3.92 -3.76
C THR A 77 5.66 -2.49 -4.23
N THR A 78 4.62 -1.64 -4.17
CA THR A 78 4.82 -0.21 -4.44
C THR A 78 5.79 0.42 -3.43
N GLY A 79 6.75 1.17 -3.94
CA GLY A 79 7.52 2.12 -3.15
C GLY A 79 6.73 3.42 -2.87
N PRO A 80 7.29 4.35 -2.10
CA PRO A 80 6.60 5.59 -1.72
C PRO A 80 6.06 6.42 -2.90
N SER A 81 6.84 6.56 -3.95
CA SER A 81 6.46 7.33 -5.15
C SER A 81 5.35 6.66 -5.96
N GLU A 82 5.46 5.35 -6.15
CA GLU A 82 4.47 4.53 -6.85
C GLU A 82 3.16 4.48 -6.07
N ALA A 83 3.23 4.27 -4.75
CA ALA A 83 2.07 4.29 -3.87
C ALA A 83 1.39 5.67 -3.88
N ALA A 84 2.17 6.75 -3.90
CA ALA A 84 1.62 8.11 -4.03
C ALA A 84 0.92 8.31 -5.38
N TYR A 85 1.47 7.78 -6.48
CA TYR A 85 0.79 7.78 -7.78
C TYR A 85 -0.53 7.00 -7.72
N VAL A 86 -0.54 5.81 -7.13
CA VAL A 86 -1.78 5.04 -6.95
C VAL A 86 -2.84 5.84 -6.19
N ILE A 87 -2.47 6.50 -5.09
CA ILE A 87 -3.40 7.29 -4.28
C ILE A 87 -3.87 8.55 -5.02
N ASN A 88 -2.94 9.30 -5.61
CA ASN A 88 -3.24 10.60 -6.22
C ASN A 88 -4.00 10.48 -7.54
N ASP A 89 -3.69 9.46 -8.34
CA ASP A 89 -4.10 9.42 -9.74
C ASP A 89 -5.03 8.25 -10.09
N LEU A 90 -4.94 7.13 -9.36
CA LEU A 90 -5.77 5.95 -9.62
C LEU A 90 -6.93 5.81 -8.64
N VAL A 91 -6.69 5.57 -7.36
CA VAL A 91 -7.74 5.32 -6.36
C VAL A 91 -8.48 6.59 -5.95
N LYS A 92 -7.76 7.69 -5.77
CA LYS A 92 -8.29 9.02 -5.37
C LYS A 92 -9.23 8.95 -4.15
N PRO A 93 -8.80 8.34 -3.04
CA PRO A 93 -9.62 8.25 -1.83
C PRO A 93 -9.69 9.62 -1.12
N ALA A 94 -10.55 9.75 -0.12
CA ALA A 94 -10.60 10.94 0.73
C ALA A 94 -9.41 11.01 1.71
N SER A 95 -8.88 9.86 2.13
CA SER A 95 -7.68 9.75 2.96
C SER A 95 -6.99 8.38 2.77
N VAL A 96 -5.77 8.26 3.30
CA VAL A 96 -4.98 7.02 3.19
C VAL A 96 -4.27 6.70 4.50
N ILE A 97 -4.19 5.42 4.83
CA ILE A 97 -3.37 4.87 5.90
C ILE A 97 -2.14 4.22 5.25
N ALA A 98 -0.94 4.63 5.65
CA ALA A 98 0.29 3.99 5.21
C ALA A 98 0.45 2.63 5.88
N SER A 99 0.83 1.62 5.11
CA SER A 99 1.00 0.24 5.56
C SER A 99 2.27 -0.37 4.99
N HIS A 100 2.74 -1.48 5.59
CA HIS A 100 3.84 -2.29 5.07
C HIS A 100 5.06 -1.47 4.62
N ALA A 101 5.54 -0.57 5.50
CA ALA A 101 6.66 0.32 5.18
C ALA A 101 8.03 -0.39 5.10
N ASN A 102 8.14 -1.61 5.66
CA ASN A 102 9.38 -2.39 5.77
C ASN A 102 10.53 -1.62 6.44
N GLU A 103 10.19 -0.72 7.35
CA GLU A 103 11.15 0.08 8.12
C GLU A 103 10.52 0.62 9.40
N VAL A 104 11.35 1.19 10.26
CA VAL A 104 10.87 2.01 11.38
C VAL A 104 10.45 3.37 10.85
N GLY A 105 9.17 3.54 10.52
CA GLY A 105 8.62 4.76 9.93
C GLY A 105 8.35 5.89 10.93
N THR A 106 8.30 5.58 12.24
CA THR A 106 8.04 6.57 13.30
C THR A 106 8.98 6.42 14.49
N VAL A 107 9.29 7.53 15.13
CA VAL A 107 10.03 7.58 16.42
C VAL A 107 9.30 8.55 17.35
N GLY A 108 8.96 8.10 18.55
CA GLY A 108 8.21 8.91 19.52
C GLY A 108 6.84 9.38 18.98
N GLY A 109 6.18 8.57 18.16
CA GLY A 109 4.88 8.89 17.56
C GLY A 109 4.94 9.89 16.39
N LYS A 110 6.13 10.32 15.96
CA LYS A 110 6.33 11.23 14.82
C LYS A 110 7.00 10.49 13.66
N VAL A 111 6.64 10.89 12.44
CA VAL A 111 7.27 10.35 11.23
C VAL A 111 8.79 10.59 11.28
N ARG A 112 9.56 9.53 11.02
CA ARG A 112 11.02 9.59 11.04
C ARG A 112 11.54 10.31 9.80
N PRO A 113 12.38 11.35 9.96
CA PRO A 113 13.01 12.04 8.83
C PRO A 113 13.85 11.08 7.97
N GLY A 114 13.80 11.25 6.65
CA GLY A 114 14.52 10.42 5.68
C GLY A 114 13.94 9.01 5.47
N SER A 115 12.79 8.71 6.07
CA SER A 115 12.12 7.42 5.90
C SER A 115 11.28 7.35 4.62
N ARG A 116 10.98 6.13 4.16
CA ARG A 116 9.97 5.88 3.10
C ARG A 116 8.61 6.44 3.49
N THR A 117 8.26 6.32 4.77
CA THR A 117 7.03 6.90 5.33
C THR A 117 6.99 8.41 5.15
N GLU A 118 8.09 9.12 5.41
CA GLU A 118 8.18 10.56 5.15
C GLU A 118 8.05 10.89 3.67
N ALA A 119 8.74 10.14 2.81
CA ALA A 119 8.66 10.33 1.36
C ALA A 119 7.23 10.16 0.84
N PHE A 120 6.52 9.14 1.32
CA PHE A 120 5.11 8.92 0.98
C PHE A 120 4.21 10.06 1.46
N VAL A 121 4.35 10.48 2.73
CA VAL A 121 3.56 11.60 3.30
C VAL A 121 3.76 12.88 2.49
N LYS A 122 4.98 13.17 2.04
CA LYS A 122 5.28 14.36 1.23
C LYS A 122 4.73 14.29 -0.20
N ALA A 123 4.61 13.10 -0.76
CA ALA A 123 4.19 12.90 -2.16
C ALA A 123 2.66 12.80 -2.33
N VAL A 124 1.93 12.41 -1.29
CA VAL A 124 0.47 12.23 -1.34
C VAL A 124 -0.25 13.56 -1.13
N LYS A 125 -1.33 13.76 -1.89
CA LYS A 125 -2.12 15.01 -1.91
C LYS A 125 -3.34 14.99 -0.98
N VAL A 126 -3.67 13.82 -0.40
CA VAL A 126 -4.77 13.67 0.56
C VAL A 126 -4.22 13.44 1.98
N PRO A 127 -5.03 13.58 3.05
CA PRO A 127 -4.58 13.26 4.40
C PRO A 127 -3.99 11.85 4.51
N VAL A 128 -2.77 11.75 5.05
CA VAL A 128 -2.08 10.48 5.30
C VAL A 128 -2.08 10.21 6.80
N HIS A 129 -2.56 9.05 7.19
CA HIS A 129 -2.59 8.60 8.58
C HIS A 129 -1.53 7.51 8.78
N ILE A 130 -0.73 7.64 9.82
CA ILE A 130 0.31 6.69 10.17
C ILE A 130 -0.15 5.88 11.39
N PRO A 131 -0.39 4.58 11.25
CA PRO A 131 -0.84 3.76 12.37
C PRO A 131 0.26 3.65 13.43
N LEU A 132 -0.09 3.99 14.66
CA LEU A 132 0.80 3.84 15.80
C LEU A 132 0.37 2.62 16.63
N SER A 133 1.34 1.84 17.10
CA SER A 133 1.07 0.66 17.92
C SER A 133 0.21 1.00 19.15
N GLY A 134 -0.85 0.22 19.36
CA GLY A 134 -1.78 0.39 20.48
C GLY A 134 -2.70 1.61 20.37
N LYS A 135 -2.73 2.32 19.23
CA LYS A 135 -3.66 3.43 18.99
C LYS A 135 -4.77 3.00 18.04
N THR A 136 -5.97 3.50 18.28
CA THR A 136 -7.14 3.29 17.43
C THR A 136 -7.42 4.56 16.65
N MET A 137 -7.73 4.41 15.36
CA MET A 137 -8.22 5.49 14.49
C MET A 137 -9.66 5.18 14.08
N GLU A 138 -10.51 6.20 14.06
CA GLU A 138 -11.90 6.08 13.65
C GLU A 138 -12.17 6.91 12.39
N PHE A 139 -12.96 6.35 11.47
CA PHE A 139 -13.29 6.99 10.20
C PHE A 139 -14.80 6.98 9.96
N ASP A 140 -15.31 8.08 9.42
CA ASP A 140 -16.69 8.17 8.99
C ASP A 140 -16.93 7.55 7.59
N ALA A 141 -18.17 7.55 7.15
CA ALA A 141 -18.57 7.02 5.84
C ALA A 141 -17.90 7.72 4.64
N SER A 142 -17.41 8.94 4.83
CA SER A 142 -16.72 9.71 3.78
C SER A 142 -15.22 9.39 3.69
N GLY A 143 -14.70 8.58 4.61
CA GLY A 143 -13.28 8.27 4.73
C GLY A 143 -12.48 9.34 5.47
N LYS A 144 -13.16 10.27 6.16
CA LYS A 144 -12.51 11.28 7.00
C LYS A 144 -12.25 10.69 8.39
N CYS A 145 -11.05 10.92 8.90
CA CYS A 145 -10.73 10.55 10.27
C CYS A 145 -11.50 11.43 11.26
N THR A 146 -12.13 10.79 12.24
CA THR A 146 -12.94 11.45 13.29
C THR A 146 -12.28 11.40 14.66
N SER A 147 -11.38 10.44 14.88
CA SER A 147 -10.68 10.25 16.15
C SER A 147 -9.36 9.51 15.97
N GLY A 148 -8.36 9.83 16.77
CA GLY A 148 -7.11 9.06 16.92
C GLY A 148 -6.08 9.21 15.81
N CYS A 149 -6.21 10.21 14.89
CA CYS A 149 -5.31 10.40 13.75
C CYS A 149 -4.22 11.43 13.96
#